data_1ca6b6a1f245cc991f04ac1bd1ad1f6b
#
_entry.id   1ca6b6a1f245cc991f04ac1bd1ad1f6b
#
_cell.length_a   1.000
_cell.length_b   1.000
_cell.length_c   1.000
_cell.angle_alpha   90.00
_cell.angle_beta   90.00
_cell.angle_gamma   90.00
#
_symmetry.space_group_name_H-M   'P 1'
#
loop_
_entity.id
_entity.type
_entity.pdbx_description
1 polymer ?
#
loop_
_entity_poly.entity_id
_entity_poly.type
_entity_poly.pdbx_seq_one_letter_code
_entity_poly.pdbx_strand_id
1 'polypeptide(L)'
;MRKFNLLITLLILFGTFLNLQSQNKFSNRKIDNLKNQAAQLVENDKKMTQVMIDKVFSFGELGFQEFETSKYLSSILEENGFDLEYEISNIPTSWLATWSNGNGGPIIALGSDFDGVPSTSQYPGVAYEKPVVEGAPGHGEGHNIGVPIVITAALALKKIMIENNIDGTLLLWPGVAEEILGSKAWYVRDGYFDNV
;
A
#
# COMPACT_ATOMS: atom_id res chain seq x y z
N MET A 1 46.02 -25.05 -24.33
CA MET A 1 45.58 -23.70 -23.86
C MET A 1 44.47 -23.06 -24.70
N ARG A 2 44.50 -23.07 -26.04
CA ARG A 2 43.46 -22.43 -26.89
C ARG A 2 42.06 -23.06 -26.75
N LYS A 3 41.91 -24.38 -26.55
CA LYS A 3 40.60 -25.07 -26.40
C LYS A 3 39.97 -24.83 -25.06
N PHE A 4 40.76 -24.58 -23.99
CA PHE A 4 40.23 -24.31 -22.65
C PHE A 4 39.63 -22.91 -22.56
N ASN A 5 40.23 -21.93 -23.22
CA ASN A 5 39.70 -20.56 -23.27
C ASN A 5 38.39 -20.47 -24.07
N LEU A 6 38.24 -21.29 -25.12
CA LEU A 6 36.99 -21.32 -25.90
C LEU A 6 35.79 -21.86 -25.10
N LEU A 7 36.04 -22.85 -24.22
CA LEU A 7 34.98 -23.44 -23.37
C LEU A 7 34.51 -22.46 -22.28
N ILE A 8 35.45 -21.71 -21.69
CA ILE A 8 35.15 -20.68 -20.69
C ILE A 8 34.34 -19.51 -21.33
N THR A 9 34.72 -19.10 -22.53
CA THR A 9 34.02 -18.04 -23.26
C THR A 9 32.62 -18.48 -23.66
N LEU A 10 32.39 -19.75 -24.03
CA LEU A 10 31.06 -20.28 -24.32
C LEU A 10 30.19 -20.38 -23.06
N LEU A 11 30.75 -20.77 -21.91
CA LEU A 11 30.04 -20.82 -20.62
C LEU A 11 29.62 -19.43 -20.14
N ILE A 12 30.47 -18.42 -20.33
CA ILE A 12 30.13 -17.02 -19.96
C ILE A 12 29.04 -16.48 -20.88
N LEU A 13 29.12 -16.75 -22.20
CA LEU A 13 28.05 -16.37 -23.15
C LEU A 13 26.72 -17.08 -22.85
N PHE A 14 26.72 -18.36 -22.46
CA PHE A 14 25.52 -19.09 -22.09
C PHE A 14 24.94 -18.59 -20.76
N GLY A 15 25.77 -18.22 -19.78
CA GLY A 15 25.37 -17.64 -18.51
C GLY A 15 24.71 -16.24 -18.67
N THR A 16 25.19 -15.43 -19.61
CA THR A 16 24.58 -14.11 -19.92
C THR A 16 23.29 -14.23 -20.69
N PHE A 17 23.10 -15.26 -21.52
CA PHE A 17 21.82 -15.53 -22.20
C PHE A 17 20.72 -15.97 -21.24
N LEU A 18 21.04 -16.71 -20.17
CA LEU A 18 20.06 -17.15 -19.16
C LEU A 18 19.58 -15.98 -18.29
N ASN A 19 20.41 -14.95 -18.09
CA ASN A 19 19.98 -13.74 -17.34
C ASN A 19 19.17 -12.74 -18.18
N LEU A 20 19.15 -12.83 -19.50
CA LEU A 20 18.38 -11.96 -20.38
C LEU A 20 16.93 -12.42 -20.60
N GLN A 21 16.57 -13.63 -20.18
CA GLN A 21 15.20 -14.15 -20.31
C GLN A 21 14.26 -13.80 -19.13
N SER A 22 14.77 -13.10 -18.11
CA SER A 22 13.95 -12.69 -16.95
C SER A 22 13.15 -11.38 -17.17
N GLN A 23 13.30 -10.71 -18.31
CA GLN A 23 12.61 -9.44 -18.56
C GLN A 23 11.50 -9.59 -19.63
N ASN A 24 10.29 -9.52 -19.16
CA ASN A 24 8.99 -9.48 -19.85
C ASN A 24 8.24 -10.81 -19.91
N LYS A 25 7.70 -11.24 -18.77
CA LYS A 25 6.71 -12.33 -18.68
C LYS A 25 5.42 -12.03 -19.51
N PHE A 26 5.18 -10.76 -19.82
CA PHE A 26 3.99 -10.29 -20.54
C PHE A 26 4.33 -9.40 -21.74
N SER A 27 3.58 -9.54 -22.84
CA SER A 27 3.63 -8.60 -23.96
C SER A 27 3.06 -7.23 -23.56
N ASN A 28 3.45 -6.16 -24.24
CA ASN A 28 2.92 -4.81 -24.02
C ASN A 28 1.39 -4.79 -24.06
N ARG A 29 0.76 -5.50 -25.03
CA ARG A 29 -0.69 -5.63 -25.12
C ARG A 29 -1.31 -6.27 -23.88
N LYS A 30 -0.66 -7.29 -23.30
CA LYS A 30 -1.13 -7.92 -22.05
C LYS A 30 -1.02 -6.94 -20.88
N ILE A 31 0.07 -6.17 -20.79
CA ILE A 31 0.27 -5.16 -19.76
C ILE A 31 -0.82 -4.07 -19.85
N ASP A 32 -1.12 -3.57 -21.06
CA ASP A 32 -2.15 -2.57 -21.25
C ASP A 32 -3.54 -3.11 -20.88
N ASN A 33 -3.83 -4.37 -21.21
CA ASN A 33 -5.07 -5.01 -20.77
C ASN A 33 -5.17 -5.12 -19.25
N LEU A 34 -4.10 -5.49 -18.56
CA LEU A 34 -4.06 -5.57 -17.09
C LEU A 34 -4.26 -4.19 -16.44
N LYS A 35 -3.66 -3.14 -16.99
CA LYS A 35 -3.87 -1.75 -16.53
C LYS A 35 -5.33 -1.32 -16.69
N ASN A 36 -5.94 -1.64 -17.83
CA ASN A 36 -7.35 -1.31 -18.07
C ASN A 36 -8.28 -2.10 -17.13
N GLN A 37 -7.98 -3.37 -16.84
CA GLN A 37 -8.71 -4.15 -15.84
C GLN A 37 -8.56 -3.55 -14.44
N ALA A 38 -7.34 -3.13 -14.05
CA ALA A 38 -7.10 -2.47 -12.77
C ALA A 38 -7.93 -1.18 -12.63
N ALA A 39 -7.92 -0.32 -13.65
CA ALA A 39 -8.70 0.91 -13.68
C ALA A 39 -10.20 0.62 -13.54
N GLN A 40 -10.71 -0.41 -14.23
CA GLN A 40 -12.13 -0.79 -14.13
C GLN A 40 -12.49 -1.35 -12.76
N LEU A 41 -11.61 -2.11 -12.11
CA LEU A 41 -11.83 -2.62 -10.75
C LEU A 41 -11.88 -1.47 -9.74
N VAL A 42 -10.94 -0.53 -9.82
CA VAL A 42 -10.93 0.67 -8.98
C VAL A 42 -12.22 1.49 -9.19
N GLU A 43 -12.67 1.68 -10.44
CA GLU A 43 -13.92 2.40 -10.72
C GLU A 43 -15.16 1.68 -10.16
N ASN A 44 -15.18 0.34 -10.20
CA ASN A 44 -16.27 -0.44 -9.61
C ASN A 44 -16.33 -0.28 -8.07
N ASP A 45 -15.18 -0.12 -7.43
CA ASP A 45 -15.06 -0.01 -5.97
C ASP A 45 -15.11 1.44 -5.46
N LYS A 46 -15.33 2.43 -6.33
CA LYS A 46 -15.35 3.85 -5.97
C LYS A 46 -16.30 4.20 -4.84
N LYS A 47 -17.44 3.50 -4.72
CA LYS A 47 -18.38 3.73 -3.62
C LYS A 47 -17.84 3.24 -2.28
N MET A 48 -17.17 2.09 -2.27
CA MET A 48 -16.46 1.59 -1.08
C MET A 48 -15.35 2.55 -0.68
N THR A 49 -14.54 3.00 -1.64
CA THR A 49 -13.48 3.98 -1.41
C THR A 49 -14.02 5.26 -0.80
N GLN A 50 -15.12 5.81 -1.35
CA GLN A 50 -15.76 7.01 -0.81
C GLN A 50 -16.21 6.80 0.64
N VAL A 51 -16.81 5.65 0.95
CA VAL A 51 -17.27 5.34 2.33
C VAL A 51 -16.06 5.27 3.28
N MET A 52 -14.95 4.67 2.86
CA MET A 52 -13.73 4.66 3.67
C MET A 52 -13.21 6.08 3.93
N ILE A 53 -13.13 6.91 2.89
CA ILE A 53 -12.67 8.31 2.97
C ILE A 53 -13.54 9.11 3.93
N ASP A 54 -14.87 9.03 3.79
CA ASP A 54 -15.83 9.76 4.63
C ASP A 54 -15.75 9.29 6.08
N LYS A 55 -15.54 7.98 6.28
CA LYS A 55 -15.44 7.40 7.62
C LYS A 55 -14.18 7.87 8.33
N VAL A 56 -13.01 7.80 7.67
CA VAL A 56 -11.75 8.30 8.23
C VAL A 56 -11.83 9.81 8.46
N PHE A 57 -12.40 10.57 7.53
CA PHE A 57 -12.65 12.00 7.73
C PHE A 57 -13.46 12.28 9.01
N SER A 58 -14.44 11.44 9.31
CA SER A 58 -15.30 11.62 10.49
C SER A 58 -14.61 11.34 11.82
N PHE A 59 -13.52 10.57 11.83
CA PHE A 59 -12.75 10.29 13.03
C PHE A 59 -11.84 11.47 13.43
N GLY A 60 -11.08 12.01 12.47
CA GLY A 60 -10.25 13.20 12.67
C GLY A 60 -9.27 13.06 13.83
N GLU A 61 -8.55 11.93 13.93
CA GLU A 61 -7.68 11.59 15.05
C GLU A 61 -6.27 12.14 14.87
N LEU A 62 -5.65 12.56 15.95
CA LEU A 62 -4.26 13.04 15.97
C LEU A 62 -3.25 11.90 15.90
N GLY A 63 -2.03 12.21 15.46
CA GLY A 63 -0.91 11.28 15.44
C GLY A 63 -0.70 10.54 16.76
N PHE A 64 -0.45 9.24 16.70
CA PHE A 64 -0.42 8.26 17.79
C PHE A 64 -1.73 8.05 18.55
N GLN A 65 -2.83 8.61 18.07
CA GLN A 65 -4.16 8.49 18.66
C GLN A 65 -5.20 7.99 17.63
N GLU A 66 -4.75 7.50 16.49
CA GLU A 66 -5.58 7.07 15.35
C GLU A 66 -6.22 5.68 15.56
N PHE A 67 -6.82 5.45 16.74
CA PHE A 67 -7.31 4.13 17.14
C PHE A 67 -8.51 3.67 16.32
N GLU A 68 -9.49 4.54 16.09
CA GLU A 68 -10.66 4.20 15.30
C GLU A 68 -10.33 4.05 13.82
N THR A 69 -9.49 4.95 13.30
CA THR A 69 -8.99 4.90 11.92
C THR A 69 -8.21 3.61 11.65
N SER A 70 -7.22 3.32 12.52
CA SER A 70 -6.40 2.12 12.43
C SER A 70 -7.24 0.84 12.45
N LYS A 71 -8.13 0.71 13.45
CA LYS A 71 -9.04 -0.43 13.59
C LYS A 71 -9.96 -0.61 12.39
N TYR A 72 -10.55 0.48 11.90
CA TYR A 72 -11.48 0.45 10.78
C TYR A 72 -10.79 0.00 9.48
N LEU A 73 -9.64 0.60 9.14
CA LEU A 73 -8.95 0.30 7.89
C LEU A 73 -8.30 -1.09 7.90
N SER A 74 -7.71 -1.50 9.04
CA SER A 74 -7.13 -2.84 9.17
C SER A 74 -8.21 -3.93 9.09
N SER A 75 -9.41 -3.71 9.67
CA SER A 75 -10.50 -4.69 9.57
C SER A 75 -10.94 -4.95 8.13
N ILE A 76 -10.94 -3.93 7.27
CA ILE A 76 -11.27 -4.09 5.84
C ILE A 76 -10.24 -5.00 5.15
N LEU A 77 -8.96 -4.85 5.46
CA LEU A 77 -7.89 -5.69 4.90
C LEU A 77 -8.02 -7.13 5.40
N GLU A 78 -8.26 -7.32 6.70
CA GLU A 78 -8.46 -8.64 7.29
C GLU A 78 -9.67 -9.37 6.68
N GLU A 79 -10.82 -8.69 6.56
CA GLU A 79 -12.02 -9.20 5.89
C GLU A 79 -11.77 -9.59 4.42
N ASN A 80 -10.79 -8.95 3.78
CA ASN A 80 -10.36 -9.26 2.42
C ASN A 80 -9.17 -10.22 2.36
N GLY A 81 -8.83 -10.91 3.47
CA GLY A 81 -7.87 -12.00 3.54
C GLY A 81 -6.42 -11.55 3.43
N PHE A 82 -6.09 -10.39 3.99
CA PHE A 82 -4.72 -10.02 4.33
C PHE A 82 -4.40 -10.51 5.74
N ASP A 83 -3.17 -10.95 5.96
CA ASP A 83 -2.63 -11.27 7.27
C ASP A 83 -2.14 -9.98 7.94
N LEU A 84 -2.60 -9.71 9.15
CA LEU A 84 -2.29 -8.47 9.90
C LEU A 84 -1.28 -8.75 11.02
N GLU A 85 -0.20 -7.95 11.05
CA GLU A 85 0.69 -7.78 12.20
C GLU A 85 0.40 -6.40 12.79
N TYR A 86 -0.06 -6.36 14.05
CA TYR A 86 -0.41 -5.13 14.74
C TYR A 86 0.75 -4.62 15.60
N GLU A 87 0.69 -3.33 15.96
CA GLU A 87 1.64 -2.66 16.85
C GLU A 87 3.11 -2.75 16.38
N ILE A 88 3.33 -2.70 15.04
CA ILE A 88 4.68 -2.72 14.49
C ILE A 88 5.50 -1.55 15.04
N SER A 89 6.80 -1.76 15.27
CA SER A 89 7.68 -0.81 15.96
C SER A 89 7.19 -0.37 17.36
N ASN A 90 6.32 -1.17 18.01
CA ASN A 90 5.67 -0.86 19.31
C ASN A 90 4.80 0.41 19.26
N ILE A 91 4.18 0.69 18.13
CA ILE A 91 3.24 1.80 17.96
C ILE A 91 1.81 1.22 17.98
N PRO A 92 0.96 1.57 18.96
CA PRO A 92 -0.36 0.93 19.15
C PRO A 92 -1.33 1.08 17.98
N THR A 93 -1.20 2.13 17.17
CA THR A 93 -2.08 2.40 16.03
C THR A 93 -1.51 1.92 14.68
N SER A 94 -0.32 1.28 14.71
CA SER A 94 0.34 0.78 13.52
C SER A 94 -0.04 -0.67 13.19
N TRP A 95 0.11 -1.03 11.93
CA TRP A 95 -0.05 -2.40 11.44
C TRP A 95 0.70 -2.63 10.13
N LEU A 96 0.94 -3.89 9.82
CA LEU A 96 1.43 -4.35 8.54
C LEU A 96 0.49 -5.42 8.01
N ALA A 97 -0.08 -5.19 6.84
CA ALA A 97 -0.97 -6.14 6.19
C ALA A 97 -0.26 -6.80 5.01
N THR A 98 -0.20 -8.12 5.00
CA THR A 98 0.50 -8.89 3.98
C THR A 98 -0.45 -9.83 3.26
N TRP A 99 -0.31 -9.90 1.93
CA TRP A 99 -0.98 -10.89 1.12
C TRP A 99 -0.07 -11.36 -0.02
N SER A 100 0.00 -12.67 -0.24
CA SER A 100 0.86 -13.26 -1.27
C SER A 100 0.07 -14.13 -2.24
N ASN A 101 0.50 -14.15 -3.51
CA ASN A 101 0.03 -15.07 -4.54
C ASN A 101 1.20 -15.88 -5.09
N GLY A 102 1.04 -17.20 -5.15
CA GLY A 102 2.10 -18.09 -5.61
C GLY A 102 3.29 -18.20 -4.66
N ASN A 103 4.42 -18.64 -5.21
CA ASN A 103 5.67 -18.83 -4.45
C ASN A 103 6.78 -17.97 -5.06
N GLY A 104 7.03 -16.81 -4.47
CA GLY A 104 8.07 -15.88 -4.93
C GLY A 104 7.50 -14.62 -5.60
N GLY A 105 8.25 -14.04 -6.55
CA GLY A 105 7.92 -12.75 -7.13
C GLY A 105 8.36 -11.56 -6.27
N PRO A 106 8.09 -10.32 -6.71
CA PRO A 106 8.44 -9.11 -5.96
C PRO A 106 7.54 -8.92 -4.75
N ILE A 107 8.07 -8.27 -3.73
CA ILE A 107 7.28 -7.68 -2.64
C ILE A 107 7.07 -6.21 -3.00
N ILE A 108 5.82 -5.78 -3.06
CA ILE A 108 5.45 -4.39 -3.38
C ILE A 108 4.79 -3.80 -2.15
N ALA A 109 5.46 -2.81 -1.54
CA ALA A 109 4.91 -2.07 -0.42
C ALA A 109 4.08 -0.87 -0.90
N LEU A 110 2.90 -0.75 -0.36
CA LEU A 110 1.96 0.34 -0.59
C LEU A 110 1.60 0.96 0.76
N GLY A 111 1.74 2.26 0.89
CA GLY A 111 1.42 2.93 2.14
C GLY A 111 1.03 4.38 1.93
N SER A 112 0.36 4.94 2.93
CA SER A 112 0.01 6.34 3.03
C SER A 112 -0.30 6.70 4.47
N ASP A 113 -0.46 7.97 4.74
CA ASP A 113 -0.70 8.53 6.06
C ASP A 113 -2.20 8.57 6.38
N PHE A 114 -2.57 8.70 7.67
CA PHE A 114 -3.98 8.74 8.09
C PHE A 114 -4.27 9.58 9.34
N ASP A 115 -3.27 10.25 9.89
CA ASP A 115 -3.45 11.16 11.03
C ASP A 115 -4.05 12.51 10.63
N GLY A 116 -4.58 13.23 11.59
CA GLY A 116 -5.17 14.53 11.43
C GLY A 116 -4.34 15.64 12.08
N VAL A 117 -4.66 16.87 11.71
CA VAL A 117 -3.99 18.10 12.18
C VAL A 117 -4.81 18.75 13.29
N PRO A 118 -4.17 19.30 14.34
CA PRO A 118 -4.87 20.01 15.41
C PRO A 118 -5.68 21.20 14.88
N SER A 119 -6.86 21.43 15.46
CA SER A 119 -7.74 22.58 15.17
C SER A 119 -8.16 22.73 13.70
N THR A 120 -8.26 21.62 12.97
CA THR A 120 -8.70 21.59 11.57
C THR A 120 -10.04 20.90 11.35
N SER A 121 -10.84 20.71 12.41
CA SER A 121 -12.21 20.22 12.28
C SER A 121 -12.99 21.12 11.34
N GLN A 122 -13.65 20.53 10.34
CA GLN A 122 -14.30 21.29 9.26
C GLN A 122 -15.53 20.56 8.72
N TYR A 123 -16.60 21.31 8.45
CA TYR A 123 -17.73 20.81 7.68
C TYR A 123 -17.32 20.54 6.23
N PRO A 124 -17.64 19.35 5.67
CA PRO A 124 -17.36 19.07 4.28
C PRO A 124 -18.20 19.94 3.34
N GLY A 125 -17.67 20.24 2.15
CA GLY A 125 -18.39 20.91 1.07
C GLY A 125 -18.60 22.42 1.23
N VAL A 126 -17.94 23.07 2.20
CA VAL A 126 -17.96 24.55 2.35
C VAL A 126 -16.55 25.12 2.15
N ALA A 127 -16.47 26.31 1.52
CA ALA A 127 -15.19 26.98 1.21
C ALA A 127 -14.83 28.08 2.23
N TYR A 128 -15.35 28.01 3.42
CA TYR A 128 -15.08 28.93 4.54
C TYR A 128 -14.92 28.15 5.84
N GLU A 129 -14.22 28.72 6.79
CA GLU A 129 -14.01 28.10 8.11
C GLU A 129 -15.35 27.84 8.80
N LYS A 130 -15.61 26.57 9.07
CA LYS A 130 -16.80 26.10 9.78
C LYS A 130 -16.46 24.79 10.49
N PRO A 131 -15.89 24.83 11.68
CA PRO A 131 -15.59 23.61 12.42
C PRO A 131 -16.86 22.82 12.75
N VAL A 132 -16.78 21.48 12.68
CA VAL A 132 -17.82 20.59 13.22
C VAL A 132 -17.78 20.67 14.75
N VAL A 133 -16.59 20.64 15.31
CA VAL A 133 -16.31 20.84 16.73
C VAL A 133 -15.18 21.86 16.86
N GLU A 134 -15.42 22.95 17.56
CA GLU A 134 -14.46 24.02 17.76
C GLU A 134 -13.18 23.51 18.41
N GLY A 135 -12.02 23.82 17.82
CA GLY A 135 -10.69 23.40 18.29
C GLY A 135 -10.37 21.93 18.15
N ALA A 136 -11.29 21.10 17.64
CA ALA A 136 -11.03 19.68 17.43
C ALA A 136 -10.11 19.43 16.23
N PRO A 137 -9.37 18.29 16.21
CA PRO A 137 -8.57 17.91 15.05
C PRO A 137 -9.44 17.52 13.85
N GLY A 138 -8.82 17.44 12.68
CA GLY A 138 -9.46 17.03 11.44
C GLY A 138 -8.42 16.79 10.34
N HIS A 139 -8.89 16.47 9.15
CA HIS A 139 -8.05 16.19 8.00
C HIS A 139 -7.84 17.43 7.12
N GLY A 140 -7.19 18.46 7.69
CA GLY A 140 -6.90 19.71 6.98
C GLY A 140 -5.90 19.57 5.83
N GLU A 141 -5.05 18.56 5.89
CA GLU A 141 -4.07 18.21 4.86
C GLU A 141 -4.66 17.22 3.82
N GLY A 142 -5.48 16.26 4.25
CA GLY A 142 -6.16 15.31 3.36
C GLY A 142 -5.76 13.85 3.56
N HIS A 143 -5.10 13.48 4.64
CA HIS A 143 -4.69 12.09 4.97
C HIS A 143 -5.86 11.10 5.06
N ASN A 144 -7.09 11.56 5.25
CA ASN A 144 -8.27 10.70 5.17
C ASN A 144 -8.45 9.98 3.82
N ILE A 145 -7.75 10.41 2.77
CA ILE A 145 -7.85 9.86 1.42
C ILE A 145 -6.80 8.76 1.20
N GLY A 146 -5.62 8.89 1.78
CA GLY A 146 -4.43 8.14 1.42
C GLY A 146 -4.57 6.63 1.57
N VAL A 147 -4.74 6.13 2.79
CA VAL A 147 -4.86 4.68 3.04
C VAL A 147 -6.10 4.07 2.38
N PRO A 148 -7.28 4.72 2.34
CA PRO A 148 -8.42 4.23 1.56
C PRO A 148 -8.14 3.98 0.07
N ILE A 149 -7.39 4.86 -0.59
CA ILE A 149 -6.97 4.68 -2.00
C ILE A 149 -5.99 3.51 -2.11
N VAL A 150 -5.05 3.40 -1.20
CA VAL A 150 -4.08 2.29 -1.15
C VAL A 150 -4.79 0.94 -0.98
N ILE A 151 -5.77 0.83 -0.09
CA ILE A 151 -6.60 -0.37 0.09
C ILE A 151 -7.32 -0.72 -1.21
N THR A 152 -8.01 0.25 -1.83
CA THR A 152 -8.73 0.03 -3.09
C THR A 152 -7.80 -0.48 -4.19
N ALA A 153 -6.63 0.12 -4.33
CA ALA A 153 -5.62 -0.31 -5.31
C ALA A 153 -5.11 -1.72 -5.02
N ALA A 154 -4.85 -2.05 -3.76
CA ALA A 154 -4.39 -3.37 -3.36
C ALA A 154 -5.43 -4.46 -3.62
N LEU A 155 -6.71 -4.22 -3.36
CA LEU A 155 -7.79 -5.16 -3.65
C LEU A 155 -7.93 -5.41 -5.16
N ALA A 156 -7.82 -4.36 -5.98
CA ALA A 156 -7.80 -4.49 -7.43
C ALA A 156 -6.59 -5.30 -7.93
N LEU A 157 -5.38 -5.03 -7.41
CA LEU A 157 -4.17 -5.78 -7.72
C LEU A 157 -4.28 -7.24 -7.28
N LYS A 158 -4.74 -7.51 -6.07
CA LYS A 158 -4.98 -8.86 -5.55
C LYS A 158 -5.82 -9.67 -6.52
N LYS A 159 -6.95 -9.13 -6.98
CA LYS A 159 -7.83 -9.80 -7.93
C LYS A 159 -7.13 -10.09 -9.26
N ILE A 160 -6.41 -9.13 -9.81
CA ILE A 160 -5.64 -9.29 -11.05
C ILE A 160 -4.56 -10.35 -10.90
N MET A 161 -3.84 -10.36 -9.79
CA MET A 161 -2.78 -11.33 -9.53
C MET A 161 -3.32 -12.76 -9.47
N ILE A 162 -4.46 -12.97 -8.79
CA ILE A 162 -5.14 -14.27 -8.75
C ILE A 162 -5.57 -14.71 -10.15
N GLU A 163 -6.32 -13.87 -10.87
CA GLU A 163 -6.90 -14.20 -12.17
C GLU A 163 -5.87 -14.45 -13.28
N ASN A 164 -4.67 -13.88 -13.13
CA ASN A 164 -3.60 -13.99 -14.12
C ASN A 164 -2.39 -14.81 -13.67
N ASN A 165 -2.48 -15.50 -12.52
CA ASN A 165 -1.38 -16.28 -11.92
C ASN A 165 -0.07 -15.47 -11.86
N ILE A 166 -0.15 -14.25 -11.32
CA ILE A 166 1.00 -13.37 -11.11
C ILE A 166 1.50 -13.58 -9.69
N ASP A 167 2.71 -14.11 -9.56
CA ASP A 167 3.34 -14.31 -8.27
C ASP A 167 3.85 -12.99 -7.70
N GLY A 168 3.75 -12.83 -6.39
CA GLY A 168 4.23 -11.66 -5.67
C GLY A 168 3.50 -11.44 -4.36
N THR A 169 3.97 -10.47 -3.60
CA THR A 169 3.42 -10.10 -2.29
C THR A 169 3.03 -8.63 -2.29
N LEU A 170 1.86 -8.34 -1.78
CA LEU A 170 1.41 -6.98 -1.44
C LEU A 170 1.60 -6.77 0.05
N LEU A 171 2.28 -5.68 0.40
CA LEU A 171 2.55 -5.25 1.76
C LEU A 171 1.94 -3.88 1.94
N LEU A 172 0.97 -3.73 2.86
CA LEU A 172 0.32 -2.46 3.12
C LEU A 172 0.65 -1.98 4.54
N TRP A 173 0.86 -0.68 4.69
CA TRP A 173 1.21 -0.07 5.96
C TRP A 173 0.65 1.36 6.07
N PRO A 174 0.25 1.82 7.27
CA PRO A 174 -0.11 3.20 7.53
C PRO A 174 1.10 4.02 7.98
N GLY A 175 1.21 5.26 7.52
CA GLY A 175 2.10 6.25 8.10
C GLY A 175 1.42 6.88 9.32
N VAL A 176 1.66 6.30 10.49
CA VAL A 176 1.16 6.79 11.77
C VAL A 176 1.90 8.05 12.17
N ALA A 177 1.18 9.06 12.66
CA ALA A 177 1.75 10.29 13.21
C ALA A 177 2.69 11.03 12.23
N GLU A 178 2.33 11.11 10.96
CA GLU A 178 3.12 11.75 9.92
C GLU A 178 3.31 13.24 10.21
N GLU A 179 2.26 13.92 10.65
CA GLU A 179 2.24 15.37 10.95
C GLU A 179 3.21 15.79 12.07
N ILE A 180 3.72 14.83 12.82
CA ILE A 180 4.76 15.03 13.83
C ILE A 180 6.03 14.25 13.55
N LEU A 181 6.26 13.87 12.27
CA LEU A 181 7.43 13.14 11.77
C LEU A 181 7.63 11.77 12.43
N GLY A 182 6.54 11.09 12.78
CA GLY A 182 6.55 9.79 13.44
C GLY A 182 6.68 8.60 12.47
N SER A 183 6.64 7.41 13.01
CA SER A 183 6.56 6.06 12.49
C SER A 183 7.50 5.62 11.36
N LYS A 184 7.50 6.23 10.17
CA LYS A 184 8.20 5.71 8.97
C LYS A 184 9.69 5.40 9.21
N ALA A 185 10.40 6.28 9.93
CA ALA A 185 11.81 6.08 10.27
C ALA A 185 12.01 4.85 11.19
N TRP A 186 11.06 4.56 12.06
CA TRP A 186 11.10 3.40 12.94
C TRP A 186 10.81 2.11 12.19
N TYR A 187 9.87 2.10 11.24
CA TYR A 187 9.63 0.95 10.37
C TYR A 187 10.88 0.57 9.58
N VAL A 188 11.59 1.57 9.03
CA VAL A 188 12.88 1.34 8.35
C VAL A 188 13.93 0.82 9.31
N ARG A 189 14.10 1.44 10.50
CA ARG A 189 15.07 1.00 11.51
C ARG A 189 14.84 -0.46 11.91
N ASP A 190 13.58 -0.86 12.04
CA ASP A 190 13.20 -2.17 12.56
C ASP A 190 13.09 -3.24 11.45
N GLY A 191 13.44 -2.88 10.19
CA GLY A 191 13.61 -3.81 9.08
C GLY A 191 12.34 -4.20 8.33
N TYR A 192 11.22 -3.53 8.56
CA TYR A 192 9.94 -3.88 7.90
C TYR A 192 9.96 -3.76 6.38
N PHE A 193 10.93 -3.04 5.81
CA PHE A 193 11.08 -2.85 4.36
C PHE A 193 12.35 -3.48 3.78
N ASP A 194 13.08 -4.30 4.53
CA ASP A 194 14.38 -4.86 4.08
C ASP A 194 14.26 -5.76 2.85
N ASN A 195 13.09 -6.32 2.58
CA ASN A 195 12.83 -7.21 1.45
C ASN A 195 11.92 -6.61 0.36
N VAL A 196 11.68 -5.31 0.39
CA VAL A 196 10.79 -4.59 -0.54
C VAL A 196 11.56 -4.08 -1.76
#